data_5448f3320c66c262a03515cc2cb181fe
#
_entry.id   5448f3320c66c262a03515cc2cb181fe
#
_cell.length_a   1.000
_cell.length_b   1.000
_cell.length_c   1.000
_cell.angle_alpha   90.00
_cell.angle_beta   90.00
_cell.angle_gamma   90.00
#
_symmetry.space_group_name_H-M   'P 1'
#
loop_
_entity.id
_entity.type
_entity.pdbx_description
1 polymer ?
#
loop_
_entity_poly.entity_id
_entity_poly.type
_entity_poly.pdbx_seq_one_letter_code
_entity_poly.pdbx_strand_id
1 'polypeptide(L)'
;MTENNSTINNPSKVYALFYSFFLIPLMMTIFGVLFFFLFKMMTYEEQDPYHLLNNINSGSLTKRWQSAYELSNLMSDQSNIPTDQLFVNQIITMYEKSIYDDPRVRTYLALAMGQTQNVQFCSHLINGMDDKNLENRIAAIKSSGMIGCSDATVKLHSK
;
A
#
# COMPACT_ATOMS: atom_id res chain seq x y z
N MET A 1 -61.98 0.12 58.86
CA MET A 1 -60.60 0.59 58.73
C MET A 1 -59.76 -0.53 58.17
N THR A 2 -59.55 -0.58 56.86
CA THR A 2 -58.77 -1.60 56.18
C THR A 2 -57.61 -0.81 55.49
N GLU A 3 -56.42 -0.91 56.08
CA GLU A 3 -55.19 -0.37 55.47
C GLU A 3 -54.82 -1.33 54.33
N ASN A 4 -54.90 -0.76 53.16
CA ASN A 4 -54.32 -1.36 51.94
C ASN A 4 -52.82 -1.04 51.90
N ASN A 5 -52.00 -1.96 52.42
CA ASN A 5 -50.57 -1.95 52.20
C ASN A 5 -50.27 -2.47 50.78
N SER A 6 -50.31 -1.62 49.81
CA SER A 6 -49.77 -1.88 48.50
C SER A 6 -48.23 -1.85 48.59
N THR A 7 -47.62 -3.00 48.78
CA THR A 7 -46.19 -3.19 48.56
C THR A 7 -45.85 -2.90 47.10
N ILE A 8 -45.43 -1.67 46.85
CA ILE A 8 -44.85 -1.31 45.55
C ILE A 8 -43.48 -2.05 45.47
N ASN A 9 -43.51 -3.24 44.88
CA ASN A 9 -42.31 -3.88 44.43
C ASN A 9 -41.64 -2.97 43.43
N ASN A 10 -40.52 -2.35 43.83
CA ASN A 10 -39.65 -1.57 42.95
C ASN A 10 -38.62 -2.51 42.28
N PRO A 11 -38.96 -3.18 41.17
CA PRO A 11 -37.96 -3.88 40.37
C PRO A 11 -37.03 -2.93 39.63
N SER A 12 -37.31 -1.62 39.65
CA SER A 12 -36.66 -0.61 38.81
C SER A 12 -35.19 -0.33 39.17
N LYS A 13 -34.80 -0.47 40.45
CA LYS A 13 -33.44 -0.11 40.86
C LYS A 13 -32.36 -1.11 40.40
N VAL A 14 -32.66 -2.39 40.47
CA VAL A 14 -31.74 -3.46 40.05
C VAL A 14 -31.61 -3.47 38.52
N TYR A 15 -32.72 -3.30 37.80
CA TYR A 15 -32.71 -3.17 36.34
C TYR A 15 -31.98 -1.88 35.90
N ALA A 16 -32.20 -0.76 36.56
CA ALA A 16 -31.52 0.48 36.27
C ALA A 16 -29.99 0.39 36.47
N LEU A 17 -29.57 -0.32 37.52
CA LEU A 17 -28.14 -0.56 37.81
C LEU A 17 -27.51 -1.50 36.78
N PHE A 18 -28.20 -2.56 36.39
CA PHE A 18 -27.78 -3.49 35.35
C PHE A 18 -27.69 -2.81 33.98
N TYR A 19 -28.67 -2.00 33.63
CA TYR A 19 -28.71 -1.21 32.39
C TYR A 19 -27.55 -0.18 32.34
N SER A 20 -27.34 0.53 33.44
CA SER A 20 -26.30 1.56 33.49
C SER A 20 -24.90 0.99 33.47
N PHE A 21 -24.67 -0.14 34.12
CA PHE A 21 -23.33 -0.71 34.28
C PHE A 21 -22.91 -1.64 33.15
N PHE A 22 -23.86 -2.29 32.50
CA PHE A 22 -23.58 -3.31 31.49
C PHE A 22 -24.00 -2.87 30.10
N LEU A 23 -25.18 -2.31 29.92
CA LEU A 23 -25.74 -2.05 28.60
C LEU A 23 -25.15 -0.77 27.99
N ILE A 24 -24.86 0.25 28.79
CA ILE A 24 -24.26 1.49 28.28
C ILE A 24 -22.82 1.24 27.76
N PRO A 25 -21.90 0.59 28.50
CA PRO A 25 -20.58 0.26 27.98
C PRO A 25 -20.65 -0.68 26.77
N LEU A 26 -21.57 -1.66 26.77
CA LEU A 26 -21.78 -2.57 25.65
C LEU A 26 -22.22 -1.81 24.39
N MET A 27 -23.16 -0.88 24.50
CA MET A 27 -23.60 -0.06 23.38
C MET A 27 -22.47 0.85 22.88
N MET A 28 -21.67 1.44 23.78
CA MET A 28 -20.51 2.25 23.37
C MET A 28 -19.48 1.43 22.60
N THR A 29 -19.21 0.19 23.02
CA THR A 29 -18.27 -0.68 22.29
C THR A 29 -18.82 -1.08 20.92
N ILE A 30 -20.11 -1.40 20.81
CA ILE A 30 -20.76 -1.73 19.53
C ILE A 30 -20.69 -0.52 18.58
N PHE A 31 -21.02 0.68 19.08
CA PHE A 31 -20.93 1.90 18.28
C PHE A 31 -19.47 2.20 17.86
N GLY A 32 -18.50 2.01 18.74
CA GLY A 32 -17.08 2.17 18.43
C GLY A 32 -16.60 1.23 17.32
N VAL A 33 -17.00 -0.03 17.40
CA VAL A 33 -16.68 -1.06 16.38
C VAL A 33 -17.36 -0.72 15.05
N LEU A 34 -18.65 -0.37 15.06
CA LEU A 34 -19.38 0.03 13.84
C LEU A 34 -18.76 1.26 13.21
N PHE A 35 -18.42 2.28 14.02
CA PHE A 35 -17.75 3.49 13.52
C PHE A 35 -16.38 3.18 12.91
N PHE A 36 -15.61 2.30 13.55
CA PHE A 36 -14.32 1.85 13.01
C PHE A 36 -14.47 1.14 11.65
N PHE A 37 -15.48 0.27 11.52
CA PHE A 37 -15.77 -0.41 10.26
C PHE A 37 -16.22 0.56 9.17
N LEU A 38 -17.10 1.51 9.50
CA LEU A 38 -17.53 2.55 8.55
C LEU A 38 -16.35 3.43 8.13
N PHE A 39 -15.52 3.84 9.08
CA PHE A 39 -14.32 4.62 8.79
C PHE A 39 -13.34 3.85 7.90
N LYS A 40 -13.12 2.56 8.18
CA LYS A 40 -12.26 1.71 7.38
C LYS A 40 -12.82 1.53 5.96
N MET A 41 -14.14 1.38 5.82
CA MET A 41 -14.80 1.25 4.52
C MET A 41 -14.72 2.54 3.69
N MET A 42 -14.83 3.71 4.35
CA MET A 42 -14.64 5.01 3.68
C MET A 42 -13.18 5.32 3.32
N THR A 43 -12.21 4.76 4.06
CA THR A 43 -10.78 5.01 3.85
C THR A 43 -10.12 3.92 2.99
N TYR A 44 -10.87 2.88 2.61
CA TYR A 44 -10.38 1.85 1.70
C TYR A 44 -10.38 2.43 0.28
N GLU A 45 -9.32 3.14 -0.05
CA GLU A 45 -8.97 3.49 -1.43
C GLU A 45 -8.42 2.22 -2.08
N GLU A 46 -9.13 1.67 -3.03
CA GLU A 46 -8.62 0.61 -3.90
C GLU A 46 -7.36 1.17 -4.56
N GLN A 47 -6.20 0.62 -4.23
CA GLN A 47 -4.92 1.11 -4.77
C GLN A 47 -4.82 0.69 -6.23
N ASP A 48 -5.28 1.56 -7.12
CA ASP A 48 -5.14 1.38 -8.56
C ASP A 48 -3.69 1.68 -8.99
N PRO A 49 -2.98 0.75 -9.65
CA PRO A 49 -1.64 0.97 -10.19
C PRO A 49 -1.51 2.23 -11.05
N TYR A 50 -2.51 2.54 -11.84
CA TYR A 50 -2.52 3.71 -12.72
C TYR A 50 -2.65 5.03 -11.94
N HIS A 51 -3.44 5.02 -10.87
CA HIS A 51 -3.52 6.17 -9.97
C HIS A 51 -2.16 6.45 -9.30
N LEU A 52 -1.46 5.41 -8.87
CA LEU A 52 -0.12 5.53 -8.32
C LEU A 52 0.89 6.06 -9.35
N LEU A 53 0.86 5.55 -10.58
CA LEU A 53 1.71 6.06 -11.67
C LEU A 53 1.43 7.55 -11.95
N ASN A 54 0.18 7.98 -11.97
CA ASN A 54 -0.15 9.39 -12.13
C ASN A 54 0.40 10.26 -11.00
N ASN A 55 0.32 9.81 -9.75
CA ASN A 55 0.90 10.50 -8.60
C ASN A 55 2.44 10.58 -8.67
N ILE A 56 3.10 9.54 -9.18
CA ILE A 56 4.56 9.57 -9.43
C ILE A 56 4.90 10.63 -10.48
N ASN A 57 4.11 10.75 -11.52
CA ASN A 57 4.36 11.69 -12.61
C ASN A 57 4.10 13.16 -12.24
N SER A 58 3.02 13.44 -11.50
CA SER A 58 2.49 14.81 -11.29
C SER A 58 2.45 15.26 -9.83
N GLY A 59 2.76 14.39 -8.88
CA GLY A 59 2.68 14.70 -7.45
C GLY A 59 3.80 15.61 -6.93
N SER A 60 3.65 16.10 -5.70
CA SER A 60 4.74 16.75 -4.97
C SER A 60 5.89 15.78 -4.71
N LEU A 61 7.09 16.27 -4.41
CA LEU A 61 8.27 15.42 -4.14
C LEU A 61 7.97 14.29 -3.15
N THR A 62 7.29 14.59 -2.05
CA THR A 62 6.91 13.59 -1.04
C THR A 62 5.90 12.59 -1.61
N LYS A 63 4.88 13.05 -2.32
CA LYS A 63 3.86 12.19 -2.91
C LYS A 63 4.46 11.22 -3.94
N ARG A 64 5.41 11.68 -4.73
CA ARG A 64 6.04 10.89 -5.81
C ARG A 64 6.78 9.66 -5.27
N TRP A 65 7.69 9.83 -4.31
CA TRP A 65 8.41 8.68 -3.75
C TRP A 65 7.50 7.76 -2.92
N GLN A 66 6.49 8.32 -2.20
CA GLN A 66 5.51 7.50 -1.48
C GLN A 66 4.69 6.65 -2.45
N SER A 67 4.18 7.24 -3.54
CA SER A 67 3.44 6.48 -4.54
C SER A 67 4.30 5.44 -5.27
N ALA A 68 5.59 5.72 -5.47
CA ALA A 68 6.53 4.71 -6.01
C ALA A 68 6.74 3.54 -5.03
N TYR A 69 6.85 3.84 -3.74
CA TYR A 69 6.91 2.82 -2.68
C TYR A 69 5.62 1.99 -2.62
N GLU A 70 4.47 2.64 -2.60
CA GLU A 70 3.16 1.97 -2.62
C GLU A 70 3.00 1.09 -3.86
N LEU A 71 3.41 1.58 -5.04
CA LEU A 71 3.40 0.80 -6.27
C LEU A 71 4.28 -0.45 -6.16
N SER A 72 5.50 -0.32 -5.59
CA SER A 72 6.39 -1.47 -5.41
C SER A 72 5.80 -2.53 -4.48
N ASN A 73 5.07 -2.11 -3.44
CA ASN A 73 4.37 -3.03 -2.54
C ASN A 73 3.15 -3.67 -3.22
N LEU A 74 2.38 -2.88 -3.97
CA LEU A 74 1.20 -3.38 -4.69
C LEU A 74 1.58 -4.45 -5.71
N MET A 75 2.69 -4.26 -6.43
CA MET A 75 3.22 -5.23 -7.41
C MET A 75 3.78 -6.50 -6.76
N SER A 76 3.96 -6.56 -5.44
CA SER A 76 4.36 -7.80 -4.76
C SER A 76 3.26 -8.86 -4.76
N ASP A 77 2.01 -8.46 -4.93
CA ASP A 77 0.89 -9.35 -5.18
C ASP A 77 0.65 -9.46 -6.70
N GLN A 78 0.84 -10.66 -7.24
CA GLN A 78 0.70 -10.95 -8.66
C GLN A 78 -0.68 -10.62 -9.22
N SER A 79 -1.72 -10.65 -8.38
CA SER A 79 -3.10 -10.33 -8.80
C SER A 79 -3.29 -8.86 -9.17
N ASN A 80 -2.44 -7.97 -8.67
CA ASN A 80 -2.51 -6.53 -8.89
C ASN A 80 -1.66 -6.04 -10.06
N ILE A 81 -0.91 -6.94 -10.72
CA ILE A 81 0.00 -6.56 -11.80
C ILE A 81 -0.78 -6.38 -13.11
N PRO A 82 -0.84 -5.16 -13.67
CA PRO A 82 -1.41 -4.96 -14.99
C PRO A 82 -0.60 -5.69 -16.06
N THR A 83 -1.30 -6.37 -16.97
CA THR A 83 -0.67 -7.16 -18.04
C THR A 83 -0.57 -6.41 -19.36
N ASP A 84 -1.14 -5.20 -19.42
CA ASP A 84 -1.20 -4.42 -20.66
C ASP A 84 0.11 -3.66 -20.95
N GLN A 85 0.34 -3.43 -22.24
CA GLN A 85 1.56 -2.75 -22.70
C GLN A 85 1.62 -1.27 -22.29
N LEU A 86 0.47 -0.65 -22.01
CA LEU A 86 0.42 0.76 -21.57
C LEU A 86 1.11 0.92 -20.23
N PHE A 87 0.80 0.03 -19.27
CA PHE A 87 1.44 0.01 -17.95
C PHE A 87 2.97 -0.16 -18.08
N VAL A 88 3.41 -1.12 -18.88
CA VAL A 88 4.84 -1.39 -19.12
C VAL A 88 5.55 -0.14 -19.66
N ASN A 89 4.99 0.50 -20.68
CA ASN A 89 5.58 1.69 -21.28
C ASN A 89 5.61 2.90 -20.32
N GLN A 90 4.56 3.05 -19.51
CA GLN A 90 4.50 4.14 -18.52
C GLN A 90 5.57 3.97 -17.45
N ILE A 91 5.72 2.78 -16.87
CA ILE A 91 6.70 2.54 -15.82
C ILE A 91 8.13 2.68 -16.34
N ILE A 92 8.43 2.22 -17.56
CA ILE A 92 9.72 2.43 -18.23
C ILE A 92 10.01 3.92 -18.37
N THR A 93 9.06 4.67 -18.93
CA THR A 93 9.21 6.10 -19.14
C THR A 93 9.49 6.86 -17.83
N MET A 94 8.78 6.49 -16.76
CA MET A 94 8.97 7.09 -15.44
C MET A 94 10.31 6.70 -14.82
N TYR A 95 10.73 5.44 -14.97
CA TYR A 95 12.03 4.98 -14.51
C TYR A 95 13.18 5.73 -15.19
N GLU A 96 13.11 5.93 -16.49
CA GLU A 96 14.12 6.68 -17.24
C GLU A 96 14.17 8.16 -16.83
N LYS A 97 13.02 8.80 -16.69
CA LYS A 97 12.92 10.20 -16.26
C LYS A 97 13.37 10.41 -14.80
N SER A 98 13.22 9.41 -13.96
CA SER A 98 13.52 9.51 -12.52
C SER A 98 15.01 9.72 -12.20
N ILE A 99 15.90 9.68 -13.18
CA ILE A 99 17.32 9.99 -13.00
C ILE A 99 17.56 11.44 -12.51
N TYR A 100 16.59 12.32 -12.74
CA TYR A 100 16.61 13.73 -12.33
C TYR A 100 15.69 14.01 -11.13
N ASP A 101 15.15 12.96 -10.52
CA ASP A 101 14.21 13.03 -9.43
C ASP A 101 14.84 12.64 -8.08
N ASP A 102 14.01 12.58 -7.03
CA ASP A 102 14.39 11.97 -5.76
C ASP A 102 14.85 10.51 -6.00
N PRO A 103 16.06 10.14 -5.57
CA PRO A 103 16.61 8.80 -5.80
C PRO A 103 15.67 7.67 -5.35
N ARG A 104 14.85 7.91 -4.32
CA ARG A 104 13.86 6.94 -3.83
C ARG A 104 12.81 6.57 -4.88
N VAL A 105 12.40 7.53 -5.72
CA VAL A 105 11.46 7.26 -6.84
C VAL A 105 12.04 6.20 -7.76
N ARG A 106 13.30 6.38 -8.17
CA ARG A 106 14.00 5.45 -9.07
C ARG A 106 14.20 4.08 -8.42
N THR A 107 14.60 4.07 -7.14
CA THR A 107 14.77 2.83 -6.37
C THR A 107 13.47 2.01 -6.33
N TYR A 108 12.35 2.63 -5.97
CA TYR A 108 11.08 1.92 -5.84
C TYR A 108 10.48 1.54 -7.20
N LEU A 109 10.67 2.35 -8.25
CA LEU A 109 10.28 1.95 -9.61
C LEU A 109 11.06 0.73 -10.09
N ALA A 110 12.38 0.66 -9.82
CA ALA A 110 13.17 -0.54 -10.14
C ALA A 110 12.65 -1.77 -9.40
N LEU A 111 12.30 -1.64 -8.10
CA LEU A 111 11.73 -2.74 -7.33
C LEU A 111 10.35 -3.16 -7.86
N ALA A 112 9.48 -2.21 -8.21
CA ALA A 112 8.20 -2.49 -8.83
C ALA A 112 8.37 -3.28 -10.14
N MET A 113 9.30 -2.86 -11.02
CA MET A 113 9.63 -3.58 -12.25
C MET A 113 10.06 -5.03 -11.97
N GLY A 114 10.90 -5.25 -10.95
CA GLY A 114 11.35 -6.57 -10.55
C GLY A 114 10.21 -7.49 -10.11
N GLN A 115 9.24 -6.95 -9.37
CA GLN A 115 8.08 -7.70 -8.88
C GLN A 115 7.18 -8.21 -10.02
N THR A 116 7.08 -7.47 -11.13
CA THR A 116 6.26 -7.87 -12.27
C THR A 116 6.79 -9.10 -13.02
N GLN A 117 8.06 -9.47 -12.84
CA GLN A 117 8.75 -10.54 -13.56
C GLN A 117 8.71 -10.42 -15.10
N ASN A 118 8.45 -9.20 -15.61
CA ASN A 118 8.35 -8.96 -17.04
C ASN A 118 9.74 -8.70 -17.65
N VAL A 119 10.15 -9.54 -18.60
CA VAL A 119 11.47 -9.49 -19.26
C VAL A 119 11.70 -8.20 -20.06
N GLN A 120 10.65 -7.46 -20.41
CA GLN A 120 10.78 -6.17 -21.12
C GLN A 120 11.52 -5.12 -20.29
N PHE A 121 11.56 -5.26 -18.96
CA PHE A 121 12.28 -4.37 -18.08
C PHE A 121 13.78 -4.64 -17.99
N CYS A 122 14.27 -5.80 -18.50
CA CYS A 122 15.66 -6.23 -18.34
C CYS A 122 16.67 -5.18 -18.83
N SER A 123 16.50 -4.66 -20.03
CA SER A 123 17.43 -3.67 -20.60
C SER A 123 17.54 -2.39 -19.77
N HIS A 124 16.43 -1.91 -19.26
CA HIS A 124 16.36 -0.69 -18.43
C HIS A 124 16.99 -0.90 -17.04
N LEU A 125 16.75 -2.06 -16.43
CA LEU A 125 17.34 -2.44 -15.15
C LEU A 125 18.84 -2.67 -15.26
N ILE A 126 19.31 -3.34 -16.34
CA ILE A 126 20.74 -3.53 -16.60
C ILE A 126 21.45 -2.18 -16.76
N ASN A 127 20.84 -1.20 -17.43
CA ASN A 127 21.37 0.15 -17.47
C ASN A 127 21.41 0.81 -16.08
N GLY A 128 20.41 0.55 -15.23
CA GLY A 128 20.36 1.03 -13.85
C GLY A 128 21.44 0.48 -12.93
N MET A 129 22.13 -0.61 -13.29
CA MET A 129 23.26 -1.15 -12.53
C MET A 129 24.49 -0.21 -12.53
N ASP A 130 24.53 0.76 -13.42
CA ASP A 130 25.58 1.79 -13.49
C ASP A 130 25.15 3.13 -12.87
N ASP A 131 24.02 3.17 -12.18
CA ASP A 131 23.53 4.40 -11.56
C ASP A 131 24.54 4.95 -10.55
N LYS A 132 24.62 6.27 -10.43
CA LYS A 132 25.51 6.95 -9.48
C LYS A 132 25.10 6.70 -8.02
N ASN A 133 23.80 6.56 -7.78
CA ASN A 133 23.26 6.28 -6.46
C ASN A 133 23.36 4.78 -6.14
N LEU A 134 23.91 4.44 -4.97
CA LEU A 134 24.13 3.07 -4.56
C LEU A 134 22.82 2.27 -4.41
N GLU A 135 21.80 2.90 -3.82
CA GLU A 135 20.51 2.24 -3.60
C GLU A 135 19.82 1.89 -4.93
N ASN A 136 19.89 2.80 -5.90
CA ASN A 136 19.38 2.55 -7.25
C ASN A 136 20.10 1.38 -7.93
N ARG A 137 21.43 1.31 -7.81
CA ARG A 137 22.21 0.17 -8.34
C ARG A 137 21.77 -1.14 -7.70
N ILE A 138 21.66 -1.18 -6.38
CA ILE A 138 21.26 -2.37 -5.63
C ILE A 138 19.83 -2.79 -6.04
N ALA A 139 18.90 -1.84 -6.13
CA ALA A 139 17.54 -2.13 -6.57
C ALA A 139 17.52 -2.70 -8.00
N ALA A 140 18.28 -2.11 -8.91
CA ALA A 140 18.38 -2.59 -10.31
C ALA A 140 18.97 -4.02 -10.40
N ILE A 141 20.04 -4.30 -9.64
CA ILE A 141 20.64 -5.64 -9.56
C ILE A 141 19.65 -6.65 -9.02
N LYS A 142 19.02 -6.33 -7.88
CA LYS A 142 18.01 -7.21 -7.26
C LYS A 142 16.86 -7.52 -8.22
N SER A 143 16.33 -6.50 -8.86
CA SER A 143 15.18 -6.61 -9.76
C SER A 143 15.53 -7.38 -11.04
N SER A 144 16.72 -7.18 -11.58
CA SER A 144 17.22 -7.99 -12.71
C SER A 144 17.34 -9.47 -12.34
N GLY A 145 17.78 -9.77 -11.11
CA GLY A 145 17.83 -11.13 -10.59
C GLY A 145 16.44 -11.74 -10.40
N MET A 146 15.45 -10.95 -9.93
CA MET A 146 14.06 -11.41 -9.76
C MET A 146 13.41 -11.78 -11.10
N ILE A 147 13.68 -11.00 -12.16
CA ILE A 147 13.17 -11.27 -13.52
C ILE A 147 13.94 -12.41 -14.18
N GLY A 148 15.19 -12.68 -13.78
CA GLY A 148 16.07 -13.65 -14.44
C GLY A 148 16.72 -13.11 -15.71
N CYS A 149 17.12 -11.83 -15.71
CA CYS A 149 17.77 -11.19 -16.87
C CYS A 149 19.15 -11.83 -17.12
N SER A 150 19.31 -12.59 -18.20
CA SER A 150 20.56 -13.31 -18.54
C SER A 150 21.76 -12.37 -18.68
N ASP A 151 21.57 -11.22 -19.30
CA ASP A 151 22.65 -10.26 -19.57
C ASP A 151 23.15 -9.53 -18.31
N ALA A 152 22.36 -9.57 -17.23
CA ALA A 152 22.74 -9.01 -15.94
C ALA A 152 23.95 -9.75 -15.33
N THR A 153 24.00 -11.07 -15.45
CA THR A 153 25.12 -11.89 -14.96
C THR A 153 26.41 -11.58 -15.69
N VAL A 154 26.36 -11.41 -17.01
CA VAL A 154 27.51 -11.04 -17.83
C VAL A 154 28.05 -9.67 -17.39
N LYS A 155 27.18 -8.69 -17.18
CA LYS A 155 27.57 -7.36 -16.75
C LYS A 155 28.19 -7.33 -15.35
N LEU A 156 27.71 -8.17 -14.42
CA LEU A 156 28.26 -8.28 -13.07
C LEU A 156 29.65 -8.94 -13.05
N HIS A 157 29.93 -9.87 -13.96
CA HIS A 157 31.24 -10.53 -14.07
C HIS A 157 32.30 -9.65 -14.76
N SER A 158 31.88 -8.60 -15.49
CA SER A 158 32.81 -7.70 -16.22
C SER A 158 33.32 -6.52 -15.38
N LYS A 159 32.90 -6.40 -14.11
CA LYS A 159 33.32 -5.38 -13.15
C LYS A 159 34.22 -5.94 -12.07
#